data_ef9e80c89029a4b962ed9c865d1d2df9
#
_entry.id   ef9e80c89029a4b962ed9c865d1d2df9
#
_cell.length_a   1.000
_cell.length_b   1.000
_cell.length_c   1.000
_cell.angle_alpha   90.00
_cell.angle_beta   90.00
_cell.angle_gamma   90.00
#
_symmetry.space_group_name_H-M   'P 1'
#
loop_
_entity.id
_entity.type
_entity.pdbx_description
1 polymer ?
#
loop_
_entity_poly.entity_id
_entity_poly.type
_entity_poly.pdbx_seq_one_letter_code
_entity_poly.pdbx_strand_id
1 'polypeptide(L)'
;MITRKEMTRMLLKEGLLSWLANNSFESVTVTSLCKASGITRSTFYLHYSNIMEIVDDLVDDAIAYSKPGMVDNNNLQTIANTLSAASNSVSLREAYDSIFDRLPLCQRIIRHKKYLPLFLDEQISEYVLQRIIG
;
A
#
# COMPACT_ATOMS: atom_id res chain seq x y z
N MET A 1 12.81 -10.61 -18.16
CA MET A 1 11.64 -11.47 -18.42
C MET A 1 10.98 -11.87 -17.10
N ILE A 2 9.67 -11.75 -17.01
CA ILE A 2 8.92 -12.05 -15.80
C ILE A 2 8.71 -13.57 -15.68
N THR A 3 9.07 -14.14 -14.53
CA THR A 3 8.84 -15.54 -14.25
C THR A 3 7.37 -15.80 -13.91
N ARG A 4 6.96 -17.07 -13.90
CA ARG A 4 5.61 -17.44 -13.52
C ARG A 4 5.30 -17.04 -12.07
N LYS A 5 6.27 -17.18 -11.17
CA LYS A 5 6.13 -16.75 -9.78
C LYS A 5 5.90 -15.24 -9.68
N GLU A 6 6.69 -14.48 -10.40
CA GLU A 6 6.57 -13.02 -10.40
C GLU A 6 5.23 -12.58 -10.97
N MET A 7 4.75 -13.24 -12.02
CA MET A 7 3.45 -12.95 -12.60
C MET A 7 2.33 -13.20 -11.60
N THR A 8 2.38 -14.33 -10.88
CA THR A 8 1.37 -14.65 -9.88
C THR A 8 1.34 -13.60 -8.76
N ARG A 9 2.51 -13.23 -8.26
CA ARG A 9 2.60 -12.19 -7.23
C ARG A 9 2.08 -10.86 -7.73
N MET A 10 2.41 -10.51 -8.97
CA MET A 10 1.94 -9.26 -9.57
C MET A 10 0.43 -9.24 -9.67
N LEU A 11 -0.19 -10.34 -10.10
CA LEU A 11 -1.64 -10.42 -10.21
C LEU A 11 -2.32 -10.25 -8.84
N LEU A 12 -1.76 -10.87 -7.81
CA LEU A 12 -2.30 -10.75 -6.46
C LEU A 12 -2.12 -9.33 -5.92
N LYS A 13 -0.97 -8.71 -6.15
CA LYS A 13 -0.72 -7.34 -5.73
C LYS A 13 -1.66 -6.36 -6.43
N GLU A 14 -1.81 -6.49 -7.73
CA GLU A 14 -2.73 -5.65 -8.50
C GLU A 14 -4.18 -5.86 -8.06
N GLY A 15 -4.55 -7.11 -7.79
CA GLY A 15 -5.88 -7.43 -7.30
C GLY A 15 -6.18 -6.77 -5.97
N LEU A 16 -5.21 -6.78 -5.06
CA LEU A 16 -5.39 -6.13 -3.75
C LEU A 16 -5.49 -4.62 -3.89
N LEU A 17 -4.65 -4.00 -4.70
CA LEU A 17 -4.72 -2.56 -4.93
C LEU A 17 -6.05 -2.16 -5.54
N SER A 18 -6.55 -2.93 -6.51
CA SER A 18 -7.88 -2.68 -7.08
C SER A 18 -8.98 -2.82 -6.04
N TRP A 19 -8.89 -3.82 -5.18
CA TRP A 19 -9.86 -4.01 -4.12
C TRP A 19 -9.89 -2.79 -3.19
N LEU A 20 -8.71 -2.35 -2.75
CA LEU A 20 -8.60 -1.23 -1.80
C LEU A 20 -9.02 0.11 -2.42
N ALA A 21 -8.99 0.23 -3.73
CA ALA A 21 -9.44 1.44 -4.40
C ALA A 21 -10.95 1.65 -4.24
N ASN A 22 -11.72 0.56 -4.04
CA ASN A 22 -13.18 0.62 -3.99
C ASN A 22 -13.77 0.02 -2.70
N ASN A 23 -12.98 -0.68 -1.90
CA ASN A 23 -13.45 -1.39 -0.71
C ASN A 23 -12.42 -1.26 0.41
N SER A 24 -12.86 -1.52 1.65
CA SER A 24 -11.94 -1.50 2.78
C SER A 24 -11.15 -2.80 2.85
N PHE A 25 -9.98 -2.73 3.48
CA PHE A 25 -9.15 -3.91 3.74
C PHE A 25 -9.89 -4.93 4.61
N GLU A 26 -10.73 -4.46 5.51
CA GLU A 26 -11.52 -5.33 6.38
C GLU A 26 -12.39 -6.30 5.60
N SER A 27 -12.84 -5.90 4.43
CA SER A 27 -13.76 -6.72 3.63
C SER A 27 -13.08 -7.76 2.74
N VAL A 28 -11.74 -7.67 2.55
CA VAL A 28 -11.05 -8.58 1.66
C VAL A 28 -10.76 -9.92 2.35
N THR A 29 -10.94 -11.01 1.62
CA THR A 29 -10.58 -12.34 2.08
C THR A 29 -9.67 -12.99 1.05
N VAL A 30 -8.96 -14.05 1.44
CA VAL A 30 -8.14 -14.81 0.49
C VAL A 30 -9.00 -15.31 -0.67
N THR A 31 -10.19 -15.82 -0.36
CA THR A 31 -11.09 -16.33 -1.38
C THR A 31 -11.51 -15.23 -2.37
N SER A 32 -11.94 -14.06 -1.87
CA SER A 32 -12.36 -12.97 -2.74
C SER A 32 -11.21 -12.40 -3.56
N LEU A 33 -10.05 -12.29 -2.94
CA LEU A 33 -8.86 -11.79 -3.65
C LEU A 33 -8.42 -12.76 -4.75
N CYS A 34 -8.39 -14.04 -4.45
CA CYS A 34 -8.03 -15.06 -5.45
C CYS A 34 -9.00 -15.07 -6.62
N LYS A 35 -10.29 -14.95 -6.34
CA LYS A 35 -11.31 -14.91 -7.37
C LYS A 35 -11.13 -13.68 -8.25
N ALA A 36 -10.87 -12.53 -7.66
CA ALA A 36 -10.65 -11.28 -8.40
C ALA A 36 -9.38 -11.31 -9.23
N SER A 37 -8.36 -12.01 -8.76
CA SER A 37 -7.05 -12.08 -9.41
C SER A 37 -6.92 -13.22 -10.41
N GLY A 38 -7.89 -14.14 -10.46
CA GLY A 38 -7.81 -15.31 -11.32
C GLY A 38 -6.80 -16.36 -10.82
N ILE A 39 -6.53 -16.39 -9.53
CA ILE A 39 -5.55 -17.28 -8.89
C ILE A 39 -6.30 -18.24 -7.99
N THR A 40 -5.86 -19.53 -7.95
CA THR A 40 -6.45 -20.48 -7.02
C THR A 40 -5.91 -20.26 -5.62
N ARG A 41 -6.68 -20.70 -4.60
CA ARG A 41 -6.23 -20.59 -3.22
C ARG A 41 -4.93 -21.38 -2.96
N SER A 42 -4.80 -22.55 -3.55
CA SER A 42 -3.58 -23.33 -3.39
C SER A 42 -2.37 -22.59 -3.97
N THR A 43 -2.53 -21.93 -5.10
CA THR A 43 -1.46 -21.14 -5.67
C THR A 43 -1.14 -19.93 -4.78
N PHE A 44 -2.16 -19.29 -4.21
CA PHE A 44 -1.94 -18.19 -3.26
C PHE A 44 -1.02 -18.63 -2.12
N TYR A 45 -1.33 -19.78 -1.51
CA TYR A 45 -0.58 -20.24 -0.35
C TYR A 45 0.83 -20.75 -0.69
N LEU A 46 1.16 -20.90 -1.98
CA LEU A 46 2.54 -21.15 -2.39
C LEU A 46 3.41 -19.91 -2.26
N HIS A 47 2.81 -18.72 -2.30
CA HIS A 47 3.54 -17.44 -2.32
C HIS A 47 3.38 -16.64 -1.04
N TYR A 48 2.22 -16.70 -0.40
CA TYR A 48 1.90 -15.88 0.77
C TYR A 48 1.16 -16.71 1.80
N SER A 49 1.40 -16.42 3.08
CA SER A 49 0.68 -17.07 4.17
C SER A 49 -0.65 -16.37 4.47
N ASN A 50 -0.69 -15.05 4.22
CA ASN A 50 -1.89 -14.25 4.45
C ASN A 50 -1.83 -12.98 3.59
N ILE A 51 -2.92 -12.20 3.62
CA ILE A 51 -3.03 -10.99 2.80
C ILE A 51 -2.06 -9.90 3.26
N MET A 52 -1.75 -9.83 4.56
CA MET A 52 -0.81 -8.83 5.06
C MET A 52 0.58 -8.97 4.44
N GLU A 53 0.98 -10.18 4.07
CA GLU A 53 2.25 -10.37 3.37
C GLU A 53 2.24 -9.72 1.99
N ILE A 54 1.07 -9.65 1.34
CA ILE A 54 0.94 -8.92 0.08
C ILE A 54 1.10 -7.42 0.33
N VAL A 55 0.54 -6.91 1.43
CA VAL A 55 0.72 -5.51 1.82
C VAL A 55 2.20 -5.22 2.03
N ASP A 56 2.93 -6.11 2.70
CA ASP A 56 4.38 -5.95 2.88
C ASP A 56 5.13 -5.85 1.55
N ASP A 57 4.79 -6.72 0.59
CA ASP A 57 5.39 -6.67 -0.74
C ASP A 57 5.07 -5.37 -1.45
N LEU A 58 3.83 -4.89 -1.32
CA LEU A 58 3.43 -3.63 -1.94
C LEU A 58 4.16 -2.44 -1.32
N VAL A 59 4.36 -2.46 -0.01
CA VAL A 59 5.14 -1.41 0.67
C VAL A 59 6.58 -1.43 0.17
N ASP A 60 7.18 -2.62 0.05
CA ASP A 60 8.54 -2.75 -0.47
C ASP A 60 8.64 -2.21 -1.90
N ASP A 61 7.64 -2.52 -2.74
CA ASP A 61 7.58 -2.00 -4.10
C ASP A 61 7.48 -0.48 -4.13
N ALA A 62 6.66 0.09 -3.26
CA ALA A 62 6.47 1.54 -3.18
C ALA A 62 7.76 2.23 -2.73
N ILE A 63 8.47 1.65 -1.77
CA ILE A 63 9.77 2.17 -1.31
C ILE A 63 10.80 2.11 -2.44
N ALA A 64 10.87 0.98 -3.12
CA ALA A 64 11.81 0.80 -4.23
C ALA A 64 11.52 1.80 -5.36
N TYR A 65 10.24 2.06 -5.60
CA TYR A 65 9.80 3.01 -6.60
C TYR A 65 10.26 4.43 -6.28
N SER A 66 10.29 4.81 -4.99
CA SER A 66 10.70 6.15 -4.57
C SER A 66 12.20 6.38 -4.66
N LYS A 67 12.99 5.34 -4.83
CA LYS A 67 14.44 5.30 -4.92
C LYS A 67 15.18 5.69 -3.63
N PRO A 68 16.33 5.04 -3.39
CA PRO A 68 17.19 5.39 -2.25
C PRO A 68 17.62 6.86 -2.32
N GLY A 69 17.66 7.50 -1.18
CA GLY A 69 18.08 8.89 -1.08
C GLY A 69 16.95 9.90 -1.21
N MET A 70 15.80 9.47 -1.72
CA MET A 70 14.60 10.33 -1.80
C MET A 70 13.76 10.21 -0.54
N VAL A 71 13.98 9.17 0.24
CA VAL A 71 13.27 8.93 1.49
C VAL A 71 14.07 9.56 2.61
N ASP A 72 13.55 10.64 3.17
CA ASP A 72 14.14 11.34 4.31
C ASP A 72 13.33 10.95 5.55
N ASN A 73 14.00 10.42 6.57
CA ASN A 73 13.34 10.02 7.81
C ASN A 73 12.56 11.17 8.45
N ASN A 74 13.07 12.40 8.35
CA ASN A 74 12.36 13.56 8.88
C ASN A 74 11.05 13.81 8.15
N ASN A 75 11.05 13.66 6.82
CA ASN A 75 9.85 13.83 6.02
C ASN A 75 8.82 12.76 6.33
N LEU A 76 9.26 11.51 6.45
CA LEU A 76 8.37 10.39 6.78
C LEU A 76 7.79 10.55 8.18
N GLN A 77 8.61 11.00 9.14
CA GLN A 77 8.13 11.24 10.50
C GLN A 77 7.09 12.36 10.53
N THR A 78 7.30 13.40 9.73
CA THR A 78 6.32 14.48 9.59
C THR A 78 5.01 13.97 9.03
N ILE A 79 5.05 13.12 8.01
CA ILE A 79 3.86 12.50 7.45
C ILE A 79 3.11 11.71 8.53
N ALA A 80 3.83 10.86 9.25
CA ALA A 80 3.22 10.02 10.29
C ALA A 80 2.57 10.87 11.38
N ASN A 81 3.26 11.90 11.85
CA ASN A 81 2.75 12.79 12.89
C ASN A 81 1.50 13.52 12.43
N THR A 82 1.51 14.02 11.21
CA THR A 82 0.37 14.76 10.66
C THR A 82 -0.84 13.83 10.48
N LEU A 83 -0.62 12.61 10.00
CA LEU A 83 -1.71 11.67 9.81
C LEU A 83 -2.30 11.21 11.14
N SER A 84 -1.44 11.01 12.15
CA SER A 84 -1.91 10.65 13.49
C SER A 84 -2.76 11.75 14.11
N ALA A 85 -2.38 13.00 13.92
CA ALA A 85 -3.13 14.14 14.42
C ALA A 85 -4.44 14.31 13.64
N ALA A 86 -4.39 14.13 12.33
CA ALA A 86 -5.56 14.34 11.46
C ALA A 86 -6.63 13.28 11.61
N SER A 87 -6.28 12.08 12.09
CA SER A 87 -7.24 10.99 12.23
C SER A 87 -8.39 11.30 13.18
N ASN A 88 -8.24 12.32 14.01
CA ASN A 88 -9.26 12.72 14.99
C ASN A 88 -10.14 13.89 14.56
N SER A 89 -9.77 14.64 13.52
CA SER A 89 -10.45 15.89 13.22
C SER A 89 -10.68 16.16 11.72
N VAL A 90 -9.93 15.49 10.85
CA VAL A 90 -9.99 15.72 9.40
C VAL A 90 -10.05 14.38 8.71
N SER A 91 -10.65 14.30 7.53
CA SER A 91 -10.63 13.05 6.79
C SER A 91 -9.18 12.69 6.47
N LEU A 92 -8.89 11.41 6.55
CA LEU A 92 -7.54 10.90 6.27
C LEU A 92 -7.09 11.28 4.86
N ARG A 93 -8.03 11.31 3.93
CA ARG A 93 -7.75 11.68 2.56
C ARG A 93 -7.29 13.13 2.44
N GLU A 94 -7.93 14.04 3.14
CA GLU A 94 -7.54 15.46 3.14
C GLU A 94 -6.15 15.64 3.74
N ALA A 95 -5.85 14.89 4.80
CA ALA A 95 -4.53 14.93 5.41
C ALA A 95 -3.45 14.45 4.44
N TYR A 96 -3.69 13.36 3.73
CA TYR A 96 -2.77 12.86 2.71
C TYR A 96 -2.56 13.87 1.60
N ASP A 97 -3.63 14.44 1.07
CA ASP A 97 -3.53 15.42 0.00
C ASP A 97 -2.69 16.63 0.42
N SER A 98 -2.89 17.09 1.65
CA SER A 98 -2.14 18.22 2.18
C SER A 98 -0.65 17.94 2.33
N ILE A 99 -0.30 16.75 2.77
CA ILE A 99 1.10 16.34 2.96
C ILE A 99 1.78 16.09 1.62
N PHE A 100 1.07 15.44 0.72
CA PHE A 100 1.63 15.00 -0.55
C PHE A 100 2.05 16.16 -1.45
N ASP A 101 1.42 17.33 -1.30
CA ASP A 101 1.82 18.52 -2.04
C ASP A 101 3.18 19.06 -1.61
N ARG A 102 3.70 18.62 -0.47
CA ARG A 102 4.90 19.18 0.15
C ARG A 102 6.14 18.31 0.07
N LEU A 103 5.99 17.00 -0.17
CA LEU A 103 7.11 16.07 -0.04
C LEU A 103 7.39 15.34 -1.36
N PRO A 104 8.66 15.29 -1.81
CA PRO A 104 9.02 14.63 -3.08
C PRO A 104 8.62 13.16 -3.15
N LEU A 105 8.80 12.41 -2.06
CA LEU A 105 8.39 11.02 -1.97
C LEU A 105 6.90 10.87 -2.23
N CYS A 106 6.11 11.72 -1.58
CA CYS A 106 4.67 11.68 -1.68
C CYS A 106 4.19 12.07 -3.06
N GLN A 107 4.86 13.04 -3.70
CA GLN A 107 4.54 13.42 -5.07
C GLN A 107 4.71 12.28 -6.04
N ARG A 108 5.72 11.44 -5.83
CA ARG A 108 5.92 10.27 -6.69
C ARG A 108 4.83 9.24 -6.52
N ILE A 109 4.43 8.98 -5.29
CA ILE A 109 3.32 8.05 -5.00
C ILE A 109 2.04 8.57 -5.63
N ILE A 110 1.76 9.86 -5.50
CA ILE A 110 0.57 10.48 -6.09
C ILE A 110 0.63 10.45 -7.62
N ARG A 111 1.77 10.77 -8.18
CA ARG A 111 1.92 10.84 -9.64
C ARG A 111 1.52 9.54 -10.31
N HIS A 112 1.83 8.41 -9.68
CA HIS A 112 1.46 7.11 -10.21
C HIS A 112 0.14 6.59 -9.66
N LYS A 113 -0.29 7.10 -8.51
CA LYS A 113 -1.55 6.74 -7.85
C LYS A 113 -1.72 5.24 -7.58
N LYS A 114 -0.78 4.44 -8.03
CA LYS A 114 -0.86 2.99 -7.94
C LYS A 114 -0.91 2.52 -6.49
N TYR A 115 -0.06 3.09 -5.64
CA TYR A 115 0.05 2.66 -4.24
C TYR A 115 -0.79 3.50 -3.29
N LEU A 116 -1.47 4.52 -3.82
CA LEU A 116 -2.26 5.42 -2.98
C LEU A 116 -3.30 4.69 -2.12
N PRO A 117 -4.00 3.66 -2.61
CA PRO A 117 -4.99 2.96 -1.78
C PRO A 117 -4.42 2.38 -0.48
N LEU A 118 -3.12 2.01 -0.45
CA LEU A 118 -2.48 1.52 0.77
C LEU A 118 -2.46 2.57 1.87
N PHE A 119 -2.34 3.84 1.49
CA PHE A 119 -2.24 4.95 2.43
C PHE A 119 -3.60 5.50 2.84
N LEU A 120 -4.65 5.18 2.07
CA LEU A 120 -5.99 5.71 2.33
C LEU A 120 -6.87 4.78 3.15
N ASP A 121 -6.51 3.50 3.26
CA ASP A 121 -7.29 2.55 4.02
C ASP A 121 -7.05 2.75 5.51
N GLU A 122 -8.11 2.99 6.27
CA GLU A 122 -8.02 3.29 7.69
C GLU A 122 -7.41 2.16 8.51
N GLN A 123 -7.62 0.93 8.09
CA GLN A 123 -7.17 -0.22 8.85
C GLN A 123 -5.68 -0.50 8.70
N ILE A 124 -5.12 -0.26 7.50
CA ILE A 124 -3.73 -0.59 7.23
C ILE A 124 -2.82 0.61 7.05
N SER A 125 -3.37 1.82 6.96
CA SER A 125 -2.57 3.02 6.71
C SER A 125 -1.48 3.22 7.77
N GLU A 126 -1.79 3.04 9.02
CA GLU A 126 -0.81 3.19 10.09
C GLU A 126 0.30 2.14 9.98
N TYR A 127 -0.07 0.90 9.73
CA TYR A 127 0.89 -0.17 9.54
C TYR A 127 1.82 0.12 8.36
N VAL A 128 1.26 0.57 7.24
CA VAL A 128 2.03 0.91 6.04
C VAL A 128 3.04 2.02 6.35
N LEU A 129 2.60 3.07 7.04
CA LEU A 129 3.48 4.17 7.41
C LEU A 129 4.58 3.72 8.36
N GLN A 130 4.27 2.87 9.33
CA GLN A 130 5.27 2.34 10.25
C GLN A 130 6.34 1.52 9.52
N ARG A 131 5.94 0.76 8.52
CA ARG A 131 6.86 -0.02 7.69
C ARG A 131 7.82 0.89 6.92
N ILE A 132 7.33 2.00 6.41
CA ILE A 132 8.14 2.95 5.66
C ILE A 132 9.12 3.70 6.57
N ILE A 133 8.63 4.12 7.74
CA ILE A 133 9.44 4.90 8.70
C ILE A 133 10.43 4.00 9.42
N GLY A 134 9.97 2.85 9.84
CA GLY A 134 10.78 1.90 10.57
C GLY A 134 11.84 1.24 9.73
#